data_3d55c91f2e22e749313af47ce70457dc
#
_entry.id   3d55c91f2e22e749313af47ce70457dc
#
_cell.length_a   1.000
_cell.length_b   1.000
_cell.length_c   1.000
_cell.angle_alpha   90.00
_cell.angle_beta   90.00
_cell.angle_gamma   90.00
#
_symmetry.space_group_name_H-M   'P 1'
#
loop_
_entity.id
_entity.type
_entity.pdbx_description
1 polymer ?
#
loop_
_entity_poly.entity_id
_entity_poly.type
_entity_poly.pdbx_seq_one_letter_code
_entity_poly.pdbx_strand_id
1 'polypeptide(L)'
;YAGSLESLPCLVEDHVYDDINLDSGNQMITAGLNNLFGEIMWFYPTSSSAVVNRMVCYNYFDSTPQRPVWTVGSLARTAWADSAVFGTPHALAYDASGVEGSSSNTYVQGNTDGISTYYQHETGTDQVKGGTTTAIQANIISGDYDITQDRNQGITFRGDGEFLMKIRRFVPDFISQTGNTQITLNLRNYSNSTA
;
A
#
# COMPACT_ATOMS: atom_id res chain seq x y z
N TYR A 1 -4.34 -15.52 -23.94
CA TYR A 1 -4.63 -16.37 -22.75
C TYR A 1 -4.04 -17.75 -23.02
N ALA A 2 -2.87 -18.03 -22.46
CA ALA A 2 -2.16 -19.29 -22.74
C ALA A 2 -2.61 -20.46 -21.83
N GLY A 3 -3.51 -20.23 -20.90
CA GLY A 3 -4.02 -21.25 -19.98
C GLY A 3 -3.01 -21.83 -18.98
N SER A 4 -1.81 -21.24 -18.88
CA SER A 4 -0.81 -21.63 -17.88
C SER A 4 -0.91 -20.74 -16.63
N LEU A 5 -0.74 -21.35 -15.46
CA LEU A 5 -0.54 -20.63 -14.21
C LEU A 5 0.95 -20.32 -14.09
N GLU A 6 1.26 -19.07 -13.89
CA GLU A 6 2.62 -18.61 -13.60
C GLU A 6 2.68 -18.01 -12.20
N SER A 7 3.79 -18.23 -11.51
CA SER A 7 4.04 -17.59 -10.23
C SER A 7 4.32 -16.12 -10.45
N LEU A 8 3.59 -15.26 -9.74
CA LEU A 8 3.84 -13.82 -9.75
C LEU A 8 4.91 -13.51 -8.69
N PRO A 9 6.12 -13.04 -9.09
CA PRO A 9 7.14 -12.67 -8.12
C PRO A 9 6.63 -11.55 -7.21
N CYS A 10 6.62 -11.78 -5.88
CA CYS A 10 6.20 -10.79 -4.91
C CYS A 10 7.41 -10.30 -4.10
N LEU A 11 7.77 -9.03 -4.29
CA LEU A 11 8.92 -8.43 -3.61
C LEU A 11 8.63 -8.05 -2.15
N VAL A 12 7.37 -8.05 -1.77
CA VAL A 12 6.90 -7.69 -0.41
C VAL A 12 6.30 -8.89 0.33
N GLU A 13 6.56 -10.10 -0.14
CA GLU A 13 6.01 -11.34 0.41
C GLU A 13 6.34 -11.49 1.90
N ASP A 14 7.60 -11.42 2.26
CA ASP A 14 8.06 -11.53 3.65
C ASP A 14 7.38 -10.48 4.54
N HIS A 15 7.30 -9.23 4.08
CA HIS A 15 6.66 -8.15 4.83
C HIS A 15 5.16 -8.43 5.07
N VAL A 16 4.45 -8.94 4.08
CA VAL A 16 3.01 -9.24 4.20
C VAL A 16 2.77 -10.41 5.15
N TYR A 17 3.55 -11.49 5.02
CA TYR A 17 3.37 -12.68 5.85
C TYR A 17 3.82 -12.48 7.29
N ASP A 18 4.81 -11.63 7.54
CA ASP A 18 5.23 -11.25 8.91
C ASP A 18 4.21 -10.33 9.60
N ASP A 19 3.45 -9.56 8.82
CA ASP A 19 2.50 -8.55 9.35
C ASP A 19 1.06 -9.05 9.45
N ILE A 20 0.66 -10.07 8.69
CA ILE A 20 -0.72 -10.52 8.59
C ILE A 20 -1.21 -11.25 9.84
N ASN A 21 -2.45 -10.96 10.28
CA ASN A 21 -3.12 -11.72 11.32
C ASN A 21 -3.73 -13.01 10.74
N LEU A 22 -3.06 -14.14 10.98
CA LEU A 22 -3.52 -15.45 10.52
C LEU A 22 -4.55 -16.11 11.47
N ASP A 23 -4.61 -15.69 12.72
CA ASP A 23 -5.46 -16.33 13.73
C ASP A 23 -6.95 -16.05 13.52
N SER A 24 -7.29 -14.80 13.27
CA SER A 24 -8.67 -14.36 13.01
C SER A 24 -8.87 -13.76 11.62
N GLY A 25 -7.79 -13.49 10.91
CA GLY A 25 -7.77 -12.71 9.68
C GLY A 25 -8.09 -13.48 8.41
N ASN A 26 -8.00 -14.81 8.39
CA ASN A 26 -8.19 -15.60 7.17
C ASN A 26 -9.54 -15.39 6.47
N GLN A 27 -10.57 -14.97 7.21
CA GLN A 27 -11.90 -14.70 6.68
C GLN A 27 -12.11 -13.21 6.33
N MET A 28 -11.13 -12.35 6.63
CA MET A 28 -11.23 -10.91 6.42
C MET A 28 -10.34 -10.39 5.30
N ILE A 29 -9.71 -11.28 4.54
CA ILE A 29 -8.93 -10.87 3.37
C ILE A 29 -9.89 -10.63 2.22
N THR A 30 -9.88 -9.41 1.70
CA THR A 30 -10.68 -9.02 0.53
C THR A 30 -9.78 -8.50 -0.56
N ALA A 31 -10.23 -8.60 -1.81
CA ALA A 31 -9.49 -8.09 -2.96
C ALA A 31 -10.29 -7.05 -3.70
N GLY A 32 -9.61 -6.11 -4.32
CA GLY A 32 -10.16 -5.08 -5.17
C GLY A 32 -9.34 -4.86 -6.42
N LEU A 33 -10.01 -4.42 -7.48
CA LEU A 33 -9.39 -4.07 -8.74
C LEU A 33 -9.61 -2.58 -9.01
N ASN A 34 -8.55 -1.86 -9.33
CA ASN A 34 -8.60 -0.48 -9.77
C ASN A 34 -8.10 -0.39 -11.22
N ASN A 35 -8.99 -0.55 -12.16
CA ASN A 35 -8.65 -0.54 -13.59
C ASN A 35 -8.15 0.82 -14.08
N LEU A 36 -8.46 1.92 -13.38
CA LEU A 36 -7.99 3.26 -13.78
C LEU A 36 -6.47 3.37 -13.75
N PHE A 37 -5.83 2.66 -12.80
CA PHE A 37 -4.38 2.71 -12.59
C PHE A 37 -3.70 1.35 -12.77
N GLY A 38 -4.43 0.32 -13.20
CA GLY A 38 -3.88 -1.01 -13.41
C GLY A 38 -3.45 -1.71 -12.12
N GLU A 39 -4.25 -1.63 -11.08
CA GLU A 39 -3.91 -2.10 -9.74
C GLU A 39 -4.80 -3.24 -9.30
N ILE A 40 -4.18 -4.24 -8.68
CA ILE A 40 -4.86 -5.29 -7.92
C ILE A 40 -4.46 -5.12 -6.46
N MET A 41 -5.44 -4.94 -5.60
CA MET A 41 -5.23 -4.71 -4.17
C MET A 41 -5.77 -5.87 -3.34
N TRP A 42 -5.04 -6.24 -2.30
CA TRP A 42 -5.51 -7.16 -1.26
C TRP A 42 -5.49 -6.41 0.06
N PHE A 43 -6.63 -6.42 0.73
CA PHE A 43 -6.83 -5.78 2.03
C PHE A 43 -6.83 -6.84 3.11
N TYR A 44 -6.06 -6.64 4.16
CA TYR A 44 -5.87 -7.61 5.23
C TYR A 44 -5.71 -6.95 6.60
N PRO A 45 -5.98 -7.67 7.70
CA PRO A 45 -5.67 -7.22 9.04
C PRO A 45 -4.21 -7.48 9.38
N THR A 46 -3.54 -6.51 10.03
CA THR A 46 -2.20 -6.72 10.61
C THR A 46 -2.28 -7.62 11.84
N SER A 47 -1.13 -8.18 12.27
CA SER A 47 -1.02 -9.03 13.45
C SER A 47 -1.57 -8.40 14.74
N SER A 48 -1.60 -7.07 14.81
CA SER A 48 -2.15 -6.31 15.93
C SER A 48 -3.61 -5.89 15.77
N SER A 49 -4.28 -6.29 14.68
CA SER A 49 -5.65 -5.87 14.37
C SER A 49 -6.57 -7.06 14.10
N ALA A 50 -7.79 -6.97 14.61
CA ALA A 50 -8.87 -7.91 14.31
C ALA A 50 -9.73 -7.49 13.10
N VAL A 51 -9.45 -6.32 12.52
CA VAL A 51 -10.15 -5.79 11.35
C VAL A 51 -9.17 -5.34 10.28
N VAL A 52 -9.63 -5.31 9.03
CA VAL A 52 -8.81 -4.89 7.88
C VAL A 52 -8.29 -3.47 8.08
N ASN A 53 -6.98 -3.30 7.99
CA ASN A 53 -6.31 -2.01 8.20
C ASN A 53 -5.09 -1.78 7.30
N ARG A 54 -4.74 -2.77 6.49
CA ARG A 54 -3.58 -2.75 5.61
C ARG A 54 -3.96 -3.18 4.21
N MET A 55 -3.21 -2.73 3.23
CA MET A 55 -3.30 -3.24 1.87
C MET A 55 -1.93 -3.59 1.30
N VAL A 56 -1.91 -4.54 0.40
CA VAL A 56 -0.83 -4.77 -0.56
C VAL A 56 -1.39 -4.61 -1.96
N CYS A 57 -0.65 -3.96 -2.83
CA CYS A 57 -1.08 -3.63 -4.18
C CYS A 57 -0.03 -4.07 -5.20
N TYR A 58 -0.48 -4.69 -6.26
CA TYR A 58 0.30 -5.01 -7.46
C TYR A 58 -0.16 -4.13 -8.61
N ASN A 59 0.76 -3.36 -9.19
CA ASN A 59 0.48 -2.57 -10.36
C ASN A 59 0.87 -3.35 -11.62
N TYR A 60 -0.12 -3.79 -12.42
CA TYR A 60 0.12 -4.59 -13.60
C TYR A 60 0.38 -3.74 -14.86
N PHE A 61 0.12 -2.41 -14.84
CA PHE A 61 0.50 -1.54 -15.95
C PHE A 61 1.99 -1.26 -15.98
N ASP A 62 2.58 -1.02 -14.80
CA ASP A 62 3.98 -0.65 -14.67
C ASP A 62 4.90 -1.85 -14.44
N SER A 63 4.32 -3.03 -14.22
CA SER A 63 5.07 -4.26 -13.96
C SER A 63 5.53 -4.94 -15.24
N THR A 64 6.72 -5.49 -15.17
CA THR A 64 7.24 -6.47 -16.14
C THR A 64 7.63 -7.74 -15.40
N PRO A 65 7.78 -8.90 -16.08
CA PRO A 65 8.23 -10.14 -15.42
C PRO A 65 9.54 -9.98 -14.65
N GLN A 66 10.41 -9.06 -15.08
CA GLN A 66 11.71 -8.79 -14.46
C GLN A 66 11.66 -7.67 -13.40
N ARG A 67 10.59 -6.87 -13.41
CA ARG A 67 10.42 -5.73 -12.50
C ARG A 67 8.96 -5.62 -12.07
N PRO A 68 8.51 -6.49 -11.18
CA PRO A 68 7.18 -6.39 -10.61
C PRO A 68 7.08 -5.16 -9.69
N VAL A 69 6.01 -4.40 -9.81
CA VAL A 69 5.77 -3.19 -9.01
C VAL A 69 4.75 -3.51 -7.92
N TRP A 70 5.21 -3.45 -6.68
CA TRP A 70 4.42 -3.71 -5.49
C TRP A 70 4.45 -2.52 -4.54
N THR A 71 3.34 -2.26 -3.88
CA THR A 71 3.21 -1.25 -2.83
C THR A 71 2.48 -1.84 -1.63
N VAL A 72 2.84 -1.39 -0.43
CA VAL A 72 2.15 -1.71 0.82
C VAL A 72 1.70 -0.40 1.43
N GLY A 73 0.49 -0.38 1.98
CA GLY A 73 -0.05 0.84 2.56
C GLY A 73 -1.09 0.58 3.65
N SER A 74 -1.37 1.61 4.42
CA SER A 74 -2.44 1.59 5.41
C SER A 74 -3.73 2.05 4.75
N LEU A 75 -4.59 1.08 4.40
CA LEU A 75 -5.91 1.35 3.84
C LEU A 75 -6.88 0.27 4.29
N ALA A 76 -7.89 0.66 5.04
CA ALA A 76 -8.94 -0.24 5.51
C ALA A 76 -10.09 -0.26 4.51
N ARG A 77 -10.27 -1.37 3.78
CA ARG A 77 -11.44 -1.58 2.92
C ARG A 77 -11.92 -3.02 3.05
N THR A 78 -13.19 -3.16 3.38
CA THR A 78 -13.82 -4.48 3.59
C THR A 78 -14.62 -4.95 2.38
N ALA A 79 -14.92 -4.03 1.47
CA ALA A 79 -15.50 -4.33 0.17
C ALA A 79 -15.04 -3.29 -0.84
N TRP A 80 -14.94 -3.70 -2.10
CA TRP A 80 -14.48 -2.86 -3.19
C TRP A 80 -15.28 -3.13 -4.45
N ALA A 81 -15.67 -2.07 -5.14
CA ALA A 81 -16.27 -2.10 -6.46
C ALA A 81 -15.45 -1.21 -7.39
N ASP A 82 -15.02 -1.77 -8.51
CA ASP A 82 -14.23 -1.07 -9.52
C ASP A 82 -15.04 0.01 -10.26
N SER A 83 -14.33 0.86 -10.96
CA SER A 83 -14.83 2.01 -11.72
C SER A 83 -15.81 1.64 -12.88
N ALA A 84 -15.92 0.38 -13.26
CA ALA A 84 -16.64 -0.06 -14.45
C ALA A 84 -18.12 0.37 -14.49
N VAL A 85 -18.77 0.51 -13.32
CA VAL A 85 -20.20 0.87 -13.23
C VAL A 85 -20.39 2.35 -12.91
N PHE A 86 -19.56 2.89 -12.03
CA PHE A 86 -19.75 4.23 -11.47
C PHE A 86 -18.74 5.27 -12.00
N GLY A 87 -17.83 4.88 -12.88
CA GLY A 87 -16.79 5.75 -13.41
C GLY A 87 -15.59 5.96 -12.47
N THR A 88 -15.77 5.72 -11.17
CA THR A 88 -14.74 5.77 -10.13
C THR A 88 -14.89 4.57 -9.20
N PRO A 89 -13.83 4.09 -8.53
CA PRO A 89 -13.96 3.00 -7.57
C PRO A 89 -14.72 3.42 -6.32
N HIS A 90 -15.49 2.49 -5.78
CA HIS A 90 -16.28 2.65 -4.57
C HIS A 90 -15.95 1.57 -3.57
N ALA A 91 -15.90 1.91 -2.29
CA ALA A 91 -15.53 0.97 -1.26
C ALA A 91 -16.28 1.17 0.06
N LEU A 92 -16.29 0.12 0.86
CA LEU A 92 -16.77 0.16 2.24
C LEU A 92 -15.61 -0.10 3.18
N ALA A 93 -15.59 0.59 4.31
CA ALA A 93 -14.71 0.28 5.43
C ALA A 93 -15.55 0.09 6.69
N TYR A 94 -15.21 -0.93 7.45
CA TYR A 94 -15.83 -1.18 8.74
C TYR A 94 -14.94 -0.66 9.87
N ASP A 95 -15.52 0.10 10.79
CA ASP A 95 -14.88 0.57 12.00
C ASP A 95 -15.61 -0.03 13.22
N ALA A 96 -14.93 -0.94 13.90
CA ALA A 96 -15.47 -1.64 15.06
C ALA A 96 -15.64 -0.72 16.29
N SER A 97 -15.01 0.46 16.30
CA SER A 97 -15.12 1.40 17.43
C SER A 97 -16.48 2.10 17.52
N GLY A 98 -17.28 2.04 16.44
CA GLY A 98 -18.55 2.74 16.37
C GLY A 98 -18.42 4.28 16.36
N VAL A 99 -17.19 4.80 16.29
CA VAL A 99 -16.92 6.24 16.23
C VAL A 99 -16.45 6.62 14.84
N GLU A 100 -17.25 7.43 14.15
CA GLU A 100 -16.89 7.93 12.85
C GLU A 100 -15.53 8.65 12.91
N GLY A 101 -14.57 8.19 12.12
CA GLY A 101 -13.24 8.80 12.07
C GLY A 101 -12.25 8.30 13.10
N SER A 102 -12.62 7.34 13.93
CA SER A 102 -11.66 6.69 14.81
C SER A 102 -10.60 5.95 13.98
N SER A 103 -9.33 6.23 14.25
CA SER A 103 -8.20 5.46 13.71
C SER A 103 -7.96 4.18 14.51
N SER A 104 -8.74 3.94 15.56
CA SER A 104 -8.61 2.75 16.39
C SER A 104 -9.28 1.56 15.71
N ASN A 105 -8.51 0.71 15.10
CA ASN A 105 -8.94 -0.58 14.56
C ASN A 105 -9.01 -1.66 15.65
N THR A 106 -9.26 -1.27 16.89
CA THR A 106 -9.36 -2.21 18.01
C THR A 106 -10.76 -2.79 18.02
N TYR A 107 -10.90 -4.08 17.77
CA TYR A 107 -12.14 -4.82 18.00
C TYR A 107 -12.43 -4.83 19.50
N VAL A 108 -13.50 -4.20 19.91
CA VAL A 108 -14.02 -4.32 21.28
C VAL A 108 -15.09 -5.40 21.27
N GLN A 109 -14.76 -6.55 21.85
CA GLN A 109 -15.71 -7.65 21.99
C GLN A 109 -16.94 -7.18 22.78
N GLY A 110 -18.11 -7.28 22.15
CA GLY A 110 -19.38 -6.86 22.74
C GLY A 110 -19.93 -5.54 22.20
N ASN A 111 -19.18 -4.77 21.43
CA ASN A 111 -19.73 -3.66 20.66
C ASN A 111 -20.17 -4.19 19.28
N THR A 112 -21.46 -4.40 19.12
CA THR A 112 -22.07 -4.86 17.87
C THR A 112 -22.43 -3.71 16.93
N ASP A 113 -22.18 -2.48 17.33
CA ASP A 113 -22.66 -1.27 16.65
C ASP A 113 -21.53 -0.59 15.84
N GLY A 114 -20.66 -1.37 15.22
CA GLY A 114 -19.62 -0.84 14.33
C GLY A 114 -20.23 -0.04 13.17
N ILE A 115 -19.52 0.99 12.74
CA ILE A 115 -19.94 1.85 11.63
C ILE A 115 -19.28 1.37 10.34
N SER A 116 -20.11 1.21 9.30
CA SER A 116 -19.61 1.03 7.94
C SER A 116 -19.64 2.36 7.21
N THR A 117 -18.46 2.82 6.78
CA THR A 117 -18.31 4.05 6.02
C THR A 117 -18.15 3.74 4.55
N TYR A 118 -18.94 4.43 3.73
CA TYR A 118 -18.83 4.37 2.26
C TYR A 118 -17.85 5.41 1.76
N TYR A 119 -16.98 5.00 0.84
CA TYR A 119 -15.98 5.85 0.20
C TYR A 119 -16.13 5.82 -1.31
N GLN A 120 -16.04 6.98 -1.92
CA GLN A 120 -15.78 7.14 -3.34
C GLN A 120 -14.30 7.49 -3.52
N HIS A 121 -13.58 6.68 -4.28
CA HIS A 121 -12.15 6.85 -4.53
C HIS A 121 -11.89 7.63 -5.81
N GLU A 122 -10.65 8.06 -5.98
CA GLU A 122 -10.13 8.74 -7.18
C GLU A 122 -10.89 10.03 -7.51
N THR A 123 -11.32 10.75 -6.49
CA THR A 123 -12.04 12.02 -6.63
C THR A 123 -11.41 13.09 -5.76
N GLY A 124 -11.00 14.21 -6.40
CA GLY A 124 -10.42 15.34 -5.67
C GLY A 124 -9.09 15.07 -4.98
N THR A 125 -8.69 15.99 -4.13
CA THR A 125 -7.42 15.96 -3.37
C THR A 125 -7.64 15.95 -1.86
N ASP A 126 -8.88 16.02 -1.44
CA ASP A 126 -9.27 16.13 -0.04
C ASP A 126 -10.17 14.96 0.37
N GLN A 127 -10.06 14.58 1.62
CA GLN A 127 -11.00 13.66 2.25
C GLN A 127 -12.17 14.47 2.85
N VAL A 128 -13.38 14.12 2.46
CA VAL A 128 -14.60 14.66 3.09
C VAL A 128 -15.22 13.58 3.97
N LYS A 129 -15.32 13.83 5.27
CA LYS A 129 -15.88 12.88 6.23
C LYS A 129 -16.74 13.63 7.25
N GLY A 130 -17.99 13.20 7.45
CA GLY A 130 -18.91 13.83 8.39
C GLY A 130 -19.11 15.35 8.15
N GLY A 131 -19.04 15.79 6.89
CA GLY A 131 -19.12 17.21 6.52
C GLY A 131 -17.83 18.01 6.74
N THR A 132 -16.77 17.38 7.24
CA THR A 132 -15.46 18.01 7.42
C THR A 132 -14.54 17.64 6.26
N THR A 133 -13.92 18.66 5.64
CA THR A 133 -12.94 18.48 4.57
C THR A 133 -11.53 18.57 5.15
N THR A 134 -10.71 17.57 4.89
CA THR A 134 -9.30 17.52 5.31
C THR A 134 -8.42 17.12 4.12
N ALA A 135 -7.24 17.71 4.03
CA ALA A 135 -6.28 17.33 3.00
C ALA A 135 -5.83 15.87 3.18
N ILE A 136 -5.79 15.12 2.09
CA ILE A 136 -5.25 13.76 2.11
C ILE A 136 -3.74 13.85 2.35
N GLN A 137 -3.27 13.20 3.43
CA GLN A 137 -1.85 13.05 3.71
C GLN A 137 -1.28 11.94 2.83
N ALA A 138 -0.56 12.32 1.78
CA ALA A 138 0.06 11.39 0.86
C ALA A 138 1.58 11.33 1.10
N ASN A 139 2.13 10.13 1.20
CA ASN A 139 3.57 9.91 1.29
C ASN A 139 3.96 8.66 0.51
N ILE A 140 5.17 8.67 -0.01
CA ILE A 140 5.80 7.52 -0.67
C ILE A 140 7.14 7.29 0.00
N ILE A 141 7.39 6.08 0.43
CA ILE A 141 8.68 5.64 0.96
C ILE A 141 9.22 4.59 -0.01
N SER A 142 10.38 4.86 -0.61
CA SER A 142 11.06 3.87 -1.44
C SER A 142 11.71 2.79 -0.58
N GLY A 143 11.92 1.61 -1.14
CA GLY A 143 12.87 0.67 -0.57
C GLY A 143 14.30 1.23 -0.55
N ASP A 144 15.20 0.51 0.10
CA ASP A 144 16.60 0.86 0.14
C ASP A 144 17.19 0.91 -1.27
N TYR A 145 17.98 1.95 -1.54
CA TYR A 145 18.64 2.12 -2.82
C TYR A 145 20.13 1.85 -2.67
N ASP A 146 20.61 0.86 -3.42
CA ASP A 146 22.02 0.51 -3.51
C ASP A 146 22.49 0.63 -4.96
N ILE A 147 23.73 1.08 -5.15
CA ILE A 147 24.37 1.20 -6.48
C ILE A 147 24.98 -0.11 -6.96
N THR A 148 25.09 -1.11 -6.10
CA THR A 148 25.61 -2.42 -6.46
C THR A 148 24.53 -3.24 -7.16
N GLN A 149 24.75 -3.48 -8.45
CA GLN A 149 23.97 -4.45 -9.20
C GLN A 149 24.74 -5.78 -9.24
N ASP A 150 24.14 -6.82 -8.71
CA ASP A 150 24.59 -8.16 -9.06
C ASP A 150 24.23 -8.45 -10.52
N ARG A 151 25.21 -8.35 -11.39
CA ARG A 151 25.05 -8.57 -12.83
C ARG A 151 24.73 -10.02 -13.20
N ASN A 152 24.87 -10.96 -12.28
CA ASN A 152 24.82 -12.39 -12.55
C ASN A 152 23.51 -13.07 -12.11
N GLN A 153 22.65 -12.39 -11.37
CA GLN A 153 21.39 -12.97 -10.91
C GLN A 153 20.22 -12.08 -11.35
N GLY A 154 19.57 -12.47 -12.42
CA GLY A 154 18.37 -11.77 -12.91
C GLY A 154 17.34 -11.62 -11.80
N ILE A 155 16.76 -10.44 -11.64
CA ILE A 155 15.61 -10.07 -10.81
C ILE A 155 15.93 -9.57 -9.39
N THR A 156 16.99 -9.95 -8.72
CA THR A 156 17.27 -9.46 -7.37
C THR A 156 18.22 -8.27 -7.39
N PHE A 157 17.65 -7.07 -7.26
CA PHE A 157 18.39 -5.86 -6.86
C PHE A 157 18.70 -5.92 -5.36
N ARG A 158 19.37 -6.97 -4.92
CA ARG A 158 19.95 -7.00 -3.57
C ARG A 158 21.36 -6.47 -3.70
N GLY A 159 21.50 -5.18 -3.46
CA GLY A 159 22.81 -4.63 -3.18
C GLY A 159 23.38 -5.26 -1.90
N ASP A 160 24.67 -5.50 -1.90
CA ASP A 160 25.40 -6.04 -0.74
C ASP A 160 25.82 -4.96 0.27
N GLY A 161 25.58 -3.68 -0.06
CA GLY A 161 25.91 -2.54 0.79
C GLY A 161 27.41 -2.27 0.93
N GLU A 162 28.26 -2.86 0.10
CA GLU A 162 29.71 -2.72 0.15
C GLU A 162 30.21 -1.37 -0.37
N PHE A 163 29.39 -0.66 -1.14
CA PHE A 163 29.82 0.57 -1.80
C PHE A 163 29.21 1.81 -1.17
N LEU A 164 30.04 2.82 -0.96
CA LEU A 164 29.61 4.13 -0.51
C LEU A 164 29.12 4.96 -1.70
N MET A 165 27.88 5.44 -1.63
CA MET A 165 27.30 6.31 -2.63
C MET A 165 27.44 7.77 -2.22
N LYS A 166 27.93 8.62 -3.13
CA LYS A 166 27.95 10.07 -2.94
C LYS A 166 26.89 10.74 -3.81
N ILE A 167 25.82 11.23 -3.19
CA ILE A 167 24.78 11.98 -3.87
C ILE A 167 25.27 13.44 -3.99
N ARG A 168 25.40 13.95 -5.22
CA ARG A 168 25.78 15.33 -5.48
C ARG A 168 24.58 16.23 -5.79
N ARG A 169 23.53 15.65 -6.32
CA ARG A 169 22.32 16.38 -6.73
C ARG A 169 21.13 15.43 -6.67
N PHE A 170 20.03 15.93 -6.19
CA PHE A 170 18.71 15.34 -6.30
C PHE A 170 17.80 16.33 -7.03
N VAL A 171 17.14 15.90 -8.08
CA VAL A 171 16.20 16.71 -8.85
C VAL A 171 14.88 15.95 -8.87
N PRO A 172 13.89 16.36 -8.06
CA PRO A 172 12.57 15.77 -8.14
C PRO A 172 11.89 16.17 -9.43
N ASP A 173 11.21 15.24 -10.06
CA ASP A 173 10.41 15.47 -11.27
C ASP A 173 8.94 15.30 -10.93
N PHE A 174 8.16 16.37 -11.08
CA PHE A 174 6.73 16.38 -10.82
C PHE A 174 5.97 16.79 -12.09
N ILE A 175 4.99 15.98 -12.48
CA ILE A 175 4.08 16.32 -13.58
C ILE A 175 3.15 17.47 -13.16
N SER A 176 2.67 17.42 -11.90
CA SER A 176 1.87 18.50 -11.30
C SER A 176 2.08 18.49 -9.79
N GLN A 177 1.99 19.67 -9.19
CA GLN A 177 2.13 19.83 -7.75
C GLN A 177 1.11 20.84 -7.24
N THR A 178 0.40 20.45 -6.18
CA THR A 178 -0.45 21.35 -5.39
C THR A 178 0.04 21.32 -3.95
N GLY A 179 0.40 22.50 -3.41
CA GLY A 179 0.97 22.61 -2.06
C GLY A 179 2.48 22.34 -2.00
N ASN A 180 3.00 22.15 -0.81
CA ASN A 180 4.43 21.92 -0.55
C ASN A 180 4.75 20.44 -0.53
N THR A 181 5.87 20.06 -1.14
CA THR A 181 6.42 18.72 -1.07
C THR A 181 7.65 18.70 -0.17
N GLN A 182 7.71 17.75 0.74
CA GLN A 182 8.88 17.49 1.57
C GLN A 182 9.56 16.22 1.07
N ILE A 183 10.87 16.27 0.92
CA ILE A 183 11.69 15.11 0.55
C ILE A 183 12.64 14.84 1.73
N THR A 184 12.62 13.62 2.23
CA THR A 184 13.51 13.16 3.28
C THR A 184 14.42 12.07 2.71
N LEU A 185 15.73 12.24 2.86
CA LEU A 185 16.73 11.24 2.49
C LEU A 185 17.24 10.57 3.77
N ASN A 186 16.95 9.30 3.92
CA ASN A 186 17.48 8.48 4.99
C ASN A 186 18.78 7.83 4.51
N LEU A 187 19.86 8.03 5.27
CA LEU A 187 21.17 7.52 4.92
C LEU A 187 21.54 6.38 5.87
N ARG A 188 22.04 5.28 5.32
CA ARG A 188 22.63 4.18 6.07
C ARG A 188 24.13 4.17 5.86
N ASN A 189 24.90 4.04 6.93
CA ASN A 189 26.35 3.94 6.85
C ASN A 189 26.83 2.52 6.48
N TYR A 190 25.99 1.52 6.73
CA TYR A 190 26.20 0.11 6.40
C TYR A 190 24.86 -0.62 6.36
N SER A 191 24.82 -1.76 5.68
CA SER A 191 23.56 -2.49 5.34
C SER A 191 22.63 -2.80 6.53
N ASN A 192 23.19 -3.02 7.73
CA ASN A 192 22.41 -3.34 8.93
C ASN A 192 22.19 -2.14 9.88
N SER A 193 22.57 -0.93 9.48
CA SER A 193 22.28 0.25 10.31
C SER A 193 20.82 0.65 10.16
N THR A 194 20.21 1.06 11.26
CA THR A 194 18.94 1.78 11.22
C THR A 194 19.15 3.15 10.60
N ALA A 195 18.24 3.55 9.70
CA ALA A 195 18.24 4.86 9.08
C ALA A 195 17.80 5.95 10.07
#